data_98021e954d3a7836f886942de22fe085
#
_entry.id   98021e954d3a7836f886942de22fe085
#
_cell.length_a   1.000
_cell.length_b   1.000
_cell.length_c   1.000
_cell.angle_alpha   90.00
_cell.angle_beta   90.00
_cell.angle_gamma   90.00
#
_symmetry.space_group_name_H-M   'P 1'
#
loop_
_entity.id
_entity.type
_entity.pdbx_description
1 polymer ?
#
loop_
_entity_poly.entity_id
_entity_poly.type
_entity_poly.pdbx_seq_one_letter_code
_entity_poly.pdbx_strand_id
1 'polypeptide(L)'
;MTLRATRVPRILQITVMVLVLVCTVQVVWWIYDQHRYAVEKVAELQRAYRQQAAAARTLLAAGVPVARVQALLPSVQLTPDGARPSPVIEQSLLNEEHLRIKQYAWEGSFFLLALLACIAVIARALRAEALVMIEQDNFLAMVSHQFKTPLASLQLSLETLTLRPASAEQTRVLTERMLADLARMEGMVSRILESARLDRGRVELRREPVDLASAVRRASASAEERAAQAHIALKVEIDPGLVVLADPLALDVILRNLLDNALAAVTPVGGGSIEFSGRRADATVQLTVRDTGVGFRPADATRLFEKFTRLQPGGGSYHGTGLGLYIVRRMMQLMGGKVSAESGGAGQGSRFVLVWPAAPQEPA
;
A
#
# COMPACT_ATOMS: atom_id res chain seq x y z
N MET A 1 25.47 -8.53 -12.03
CA MET A 1 24.23 -8.94 -12.73
C MET A 1 23.13 -7.95 -12.33
N THR A 2 23.02 -6.88 -13.10
CA THR A 2 22.14 -5.73 -12.83
C THR A 2 20.71 -6.16 -13.08
N LEU A 3 19.93 -6.33 -11.99
CA LEU A 3 18.48 -6.37 -12.04
C LEU A 3 18.02 -5.00 -12.55
N ARG A 4 17.78 -4.91 -13.85
CA ARG A 4 16.99 -3.84 -14.45
C ARG A 4 15.65 -3.84 -13.72
N ALA A 5 15.46 -2.86 -12.84
CA ALA A 5 14.12 -2.47 -12.40
C ALA A 5 13.32 -2.29 -13.70
N THR A 6 12.35 -3.15 -13.90
CA THR A 6 11.42 -3.05 -15.03
C THR A 6 10.57 -1.82 -14.79
N ARG A 7 11.09 -0.65 -15.18
CA ARG A 7 10.21 0.50 -15.42
C ARG A 7 9.16 -0.04 -16.35
N VAL A 8 7.90 -0.10 -15.91
CA VAL A 8 6.81 -0.26 -16.89
C VAL A 8 7.09 0.76 -17.94
N PRO A 9 7.53 0.36 -19.13
CA PRO A 9 8.06 1.33 -20.09
C PRO A 9 6.91 2.30 -20.33
N ARG A 10 7.19 3.61 -20.33
CA ARG A 10 6.21 4.64 -20.68
C ARG A 10 5.40 4.24 -21.89
N ILE A 11 6.01 3.48 -22.79
CA ILE A 11 5.41 2.85 -23.96
C ILE A 11 4.21 1.96 -23.55
N LEU A 12 4.34 1.08 -22.54
CA LEU A 12 3.23 0.20 -22.11
C LEU A 12 2.08 1.00 -21.50
N GLN A 13 2.38 2.05 -20.73
CA GLN A 13 1.35 2.95 -20.17
C GLN A 13 0.61 3.69 -21.29
N ILE A 14 1.34 4.21 -22.27
CA ILE A 14 0.77 4.86 -23.45
C ILE A 14 -0.06 3.86 -24.27
N THR A 15 0.46 2.65 -24.48
CA THR A 15 -0.26 1.58 -25.21
C THR A 15 -1.57 1.22 -24.55
N VAL A 16 -1.57 1.03 -23.21
CA VAL A 16 -2.80 0.74 -22.45
C VAL A 16 -3.79 1.91 -22.53
N MET A 17 -3.31 3.16 -22.43
CA MET A 17 -4.15 4.35 -22.51
C MET A 17 -4.76 4.50 -23.92
N VAL A 18 -3.99 4.24 -24.97
CA VAL A 18 -4.48 4.23 -26.36
C VAL A 18 -5.49 3.12 -26.58
N LEU A 19 -5.24 1.91 -26.07
CA LEU A 19 -6.17 0.77 -26.17
C LEU A 19 -7.51 1.09 -25.51
N VAL A 20 -7.47 1.65 -24.29
CA VAL A 20 -8.67 2.08 -23.57
C VAL A 20 -9.44 3.14 -24.33
N LEU A 21 -8.74 4.13 -24.91
CA LEU A 21 -9.35 5.17 -25.74
C LEU A 21 -10.04 4.55 -26.98
N VAL A 22 -9.35 3.66 -27.69
CA VAL A 22 -9.89 2.95 -28.86
C VAL A 22 -11.14 2.15 -28.48
N CYS A 23 -11.08 1.37 -27.39
CA CYS A 23 -12.24 0.59 -26.90
C CYS A 23 -13.42 1.53 -26.54
N THR A 24 -13.14 2.67 -25.90
CA THR A 24 -14.18 3.65 -25.55
C THR A 24 -14.87 4.21 -26.80
N VAL A 25 -14.07 4.64 -27.77
CA VAL A 25 -14.57 5.15 -29.05
C VAL A 25 -15.39 4.08 -29.79
N GLN A 26 -14.91 2.83 -29.82
CA GLN A 26 -15.58 1.70 -30.42
C GLN A 26 -16.97 1.43 -29.79
N VAL A 27 -17.06 1.44 -28.46
CA VAL A 27 -18.33 1.22 -27.74
C VAL A 27 -19.30 2.37 -28.00
N VAL A 28 -18.86 3.61 -27.96
CA VAL A 28 -19.69 4.79 -28.25
C VAL A 28 -20.20 4.74 -29.69
N TRP A 29 -19.31 4.45 -30.64
CA TRP A 29 -19.68 4.29 -32.04
C TRP A 29 -20.69 3.17 -32.25
N TRP A 30 -20.50 2.03 -31.61
CA TRP A 30 -21.42 0.89 -31.68
C TRP A 30 -22.82 1.24 -31.16
N ILE A 31 -22.92 1.92 -30.02
CA ILE A 31 -24.21 2.39 -29.47
C ILE A 31 -24.91 3.33 -30.45
N TYR A 32 -24.16 4.28 -31.00
CA TYR A 32 -24.71 5.23 -31.99
C TYR A 32 -25.20 4.54 -33.26
N ASP A 33 -24.43 3.61 -33.82
CA ASP A 33 -24.76 2.89 -35.04
C ASP A 33 -26.00 1.99 -34.85
N GLN A 34 -26.08 1.30 -33.73
CA GLN A 34 -27.26 0.46 -33.40
C GLN A 34 -28.53 1.31 -33.22
N HIS A 35 -28.42 2.45 -32.57
CA HIS A 35 -29.55 3.37 -32.43
C HIS A 35 -30.01 3.87 -33.81
N ARG A 36 -29.10 4.31 -34.67
CA ARG A 36 -29.39 4.79 -36.02
C ARG A 36 -30.07 3.68 -36.85
N TYR A 37 -29.52 2.46 -36.82
CA TYR A 37 -30.07 1.33 -37.52
C TYR A 37 -31.52 1.03 -37.11
N ALA A 38 -31.82 1.04 -35.80
CA ALA A 38 -33.16 0.80 -35.28
C ALA A 38 -34.15 1.85 -35.80
N VAL A 39 -33.81 3.12 -35.76
CA VAL A 39 -34.65 4.25 -36.22
C VAL A 39 -34.89 4.13 -37.76
N GLU A 40 -33.82 3.91 -38.55
CA GLU A 40 -33.92 3.80 -40.03
C GLU A 40 -34.80 2.60 -40.40
N LYS A 41 -34.71 1.45 -39.74
CA LYS A 41 -35.48 0.24 -39.99
C LYS A 41 -36.98 0.46 -39.76
N VAL A 42 -37.31 1.10 -38.64
CA VAL A 42 -38.72 1.39 -38.31
C VAL A 42 -39.29 2.39 -39.36
N ALA A 43 -38.52 3.42 -39.73
CA ALA A 43 -38.95 4.37 -40.76
C ALA A 43 -39.14 3.72 -42.12
N GLU A 44 -38.33 2.72 -42.50
CA GLU A 44 -38.50 1.92 -43.73
C GLU A 44 -39.80 1.15 -43.71
N LEU A 45 -40.07 0.43 -42.63
CA LEU A 45 -41.30 -0.34 -42.44
C LEU A 45 -42.55 0.55 -42.46
N GLN A 46 -42.51 1.69 -41.80
CA GLN A 46 -43.60 2.67 -41.85
C GLN A 46 -43.88 3.15 -43.28
N ARG A 47 -42.81 3.43 -44.06
CA ARG A 47 -42.97 3.81 -45.48
C ARG A 47 -43.64 2.70 -46.32
N ALA A 48 -43.21 1.44 -46.12
CA ALA A 48 -43.79 0.29 -46.80
C ALA A 48 -45.28 0.13 -46.47
N TYR A 49 -45.71 0.23 -45.23
CA TYR A 49 -47.10 0.17 -44.83
C TYR A 49 -47.95 1.35 -45.36
N ARG A 50 -47.39 2.56 -45.41
CA ARG A 50 -48.06 3.73 -46.06
C ARG A 50 -48.25 3.51 -47.57
N GLN A 51 -47.28 2.87 -48.23
CA GLN A 51 -47.40 2.54 -49.66
C GLN A 51 -48.52 1.46 -49.86
N GLN A 52 -48.61 0.45 -49.01
CA GLN A 52 -49.66 -0.54 -49.03
C GLN A 52 -51.06 0.09 -48.84
N ALA A 53 -51.17 1.05 -47.89
CA ALA A 53 -52.42 1.79 -47.71
C ALA A 53 -52.76 2.71 -48.90
N ALA A 54 -51.78 3.27 -49.60
CA ALA A 54 -52.00 4.01 -50.83
C ALA A 54 -52.46 3.08 -51.95
N ALA A 55 -51.85 1.91 -52.13
CA ALA A 55 -52.27 0.91 -53.11
C ALA A 55 -53.72 0.42 -52.82
N ALA A 56 -54.08 0.19 -51.56
CA ALA A 56 -55.43 -0.13 -51.18
C ALA A 56 -56.46 0.93 -51.59
N ARG A 57 -56.14 2.20 -51.43
CA ARG A 57 -56.99 3.30 -51.91
C ARG A 57 -57.18 3.32 -53.43
N THR A 58 -56.13 3.04 -54.18
CA THR A 58 -56.19 2.96 -55.63
C THR A 58 -57.06 1.80 -56.11
N LEU A 59 -56.95 0.64 -55.46
CA LEU A 59 -57.78 -0.55 -55.76
C LEU A 59 -59.27 -0.29 -55.44
N LEU A 60 -59.59 0.39 -54.35
CA LEU A 60 -60.96 0.77 -54.02
C LEU A 60 -61.54 1.75 -55.01
N ALA A 61 -60.74 2.77 -55.43
CA ALA A 61 -61.13 3.72 -56.46
C ALA A 61 -61.35 3.07 -57.83
N ALA A 62 -60.67 1.96 -58.12
CA ALA A 62 -60.85 1.15 -59.31
C ALA A 62 -62.07 0.17 -59.25
N GLY A 63 -62.88 0.25 -58.17
CA GLY A 63 -64.10 -0.56 -58.02
C GLY A 63 -63.87 -2.00 -57.53
N VAL A 64 -62.67 -2.32 -56.99
CA VAL A 64 -62.42 -3.65 -56.42
C VAL A 64 -63.22 -3.80 -55.12
N PRO A 65 -63.96 -4.93 -54.90
CA PRO A 65 -64.73 -5.13 -53.68
C PRO A 65 -63.88 -5.05 -52.42
N VAL A 66 -64.41 -4.40 -51.39
CA VAL A 66 -63.73 -4.17 -50.10
C VAL A 66 -63.17 -5.47 -49.47
N ALA A 67 -63.98 -6.58 -49.54
CA ALA A 67 -63.56 -7.88 -49.01
C ALA A 67 -62.32 -8.44 -49.70
N ARG A 68 -62.16 -8.16 -51.01
CA ARG A 68 -61.02 -8.64 -51.82
C ARG A 68 -59.77 -7.78 -51.57
N VAL A 69 -59.94 -6.49 -51.36
CA VAL A 69 -58.83 -5.58 -50.97
C VAL A 69 -58.33 -5.94 -49.57
N GLN A 70 -59.23 -6.24 -48.62
CA GLN A 70 -58.85 -6.61 -47.27
C GLN A 70 -58.13 -7.97 -47.24
N ALA A 71 -58.53 -8.94 -48.12
CA ALA A 71 -57.84 -10.22 -48.22
C ALA A 71 -56.45 -10.13 -48.84
N LEU A 72 -56.23 -9.16 -49.78
CA LEU A 72 -54.94 -8.93 -50.43
C LEU A 72 -53.98 -8.12 -49.56
N LEU A 73 -54.50 -7.22 -48.73
CA LEU A 73 -53.71 -6.29 -47.90
C LEU A 73 -54.19 -6.33 -46.43
N PRO A 74 -53.89 -7.42 -45.70
CA PRO A 74 -54.40 -7.62 -44.32
C PRO A 74 -53.77 -6.58 -43.34
N SER A 75 -52.68 -5.98 -43.72
CA SER A 75 -51.97 -4.94 -42.95
C SER A 75 -52.63 -3.57 -42.98
N VAL A 76 -53.63 -3.37 -43.83
CA VAL A 76 -54.31 -2.10 -44.02
C VAL A 76 -55.72 -2.20 -43.44
N GLN A 77 -56.10 -1.18 -42.66
CA GLN A 77 -57.45 -0.99 -42.17
C GLN A 77 -58.21 -0.08 -43.16
N LEU A 78 -59.34 -0.58 -43.66
CA LEU A 78 -60.23 0.20 -44.52
C LEU A 78 -61.18 0.99 -43.64
N THR A 79 -61.25 2.32 -43.83
CA THR A 79 -62.12 3.23 -43.14
C THR A 79 -63.06 3.95 -44.12
N PRO A 80 -64.22 4.50 -43.71
CA PRO A 80 -65.10 5.24 -44.60
C PRO A 80 -64.40 6.40 -45.37
N ASP A 81 -63.33 6.93 -44.79
CA ASP A 81 -62.53 8.01 -45.39
C ASP A 81 -61.34 7.51 -46.23
N GLY A 82 -61.19 6.20 -46.40
CA GLY A 82 -60.10 5.60 -47.19
C GLY A 82 -59.41 4.42 -46.51
N ALA A 83 -58.15 4.19 -46.85
CA ALA A 83 -57.34 3.11 -46.30
C ALA A 83 -56.16 3.70 -45.49
N ARG A 84 -55.91 3.15 -44.31
CA ARG A 84 -54.78 3.54 -43.40
C ARG A 84 -54.04 2.26 -42.94
N PRO A 85 -52.77 2.35 -42.55
CA PRO A 85 -52.10 1.25 -41.89
C PRO A 85 -52.93 0.79 -40.68
N SER A 86 -52.94 -0.49 -40.40
CA SER A 86 -53.67 -1.01 -39.22
C SER A 86 -53.09 -0.43 -37.95
N PRO A 87 -53.90 0.12 -37.00
CA PRO A 87 -53.43 0.64 -35.72
C PRO A 87 -52.64 -0.39 -34.90
N VAL A 88 -52.97 -1.67 -35.04
CA VAL A 88 -52.26 -2.79 -34.39
C VAL A 88 -50.83 -2.87 -34.88
N ILE A 89 -50.59 -2.69 -36.20
CA ILE A 89 -49.27 -2.70 -36.81
C ILE A 89 -48.50 -1.48 -36.41
N GLU A 90 -49.12 -0.29 -36.43
CA GLU A 90 -48.47 0.96 -36.02
C GLU A 90 -48.04 0.87 -34.55
N GLN A 91 -48.85 0.33 -33.67
CA GLN A 91 -48.54 0.12 -32.27
C GLN A 91 -47.46 -0.94 -32.04
N SER A 92 -47.45 -2.02 -32.84
CA SER A 92 -46.41 -3.05 -32.78
C SER A 92 -45.02 -2.50 -33.21
N LEU A 93 -44.96 -1.66 -34.23
CA LEU A 93 -43.73 -1.01 -34.69
C LEU A 93 -43.15 -0.10 -33.62
N LEU A 94 -43.99 0.73 -32.96
CA LEU A 94 -43.57 1.60 -31.87
C LEU A 94 -43.08 0.76 -30.67
N ASN A 95 -43.73 -0.33 -30.34
CA ASN A 95 -43.30 -1.23 -29.27
C ASN A 95 -41.98 -1.93 -29.61
N GLU A 96 -41.77 -2.38 -30.84
CA GLU A 96 -40.48 -2.93 -31.27
C GLU A 96 -39.34 -1.91 -31.19
N GLU A 97 -39.59 -0.69 -31.60
CA GLU A 97 -38.60 0.41 -31.48
C GLU A 97 -38.18 0.63 -30.03
N HIS A 98 -39.17 0.75 -29.13
CA HIS A 98 -38.91 0.93 -27.70
C HIS A 98 -38.17 -0.25 -27.07
N LEU A 99 -38.51 -1.47 -27.41
CA LEU A 99 -37.86 -2.67 -26.89
C LEU A 99 -36.39 -2.75 -27.36
N ARG A 100 -36.14 -2.48 -28.64
CA ARG A 100 -34.77 -2.47 -29.19
C ARG A 100 -33.92 -1.38 -28.58
N ILE A 101 -34.45 -0.14 -28.44
CA ILE A 101 -33.72 0.96 -27.79
C ILE A 101 -33.37 0.61 -26.33
N LYS A 102 -34.29 0.01 -25.58
CA LYS A 102 -34.03 -0.45 -24.21
C LYS A 102 -32.95 -1.54 -24.16
N GLN A 103 -33.01 -2.52 -25.10
CA GLN A 103 -32.00 -3.58 -25.17
C GLN A 103 -30.60 -2.99 -25.42
N TYR A 104 -30.46 -2.13 -26.43
CA TYR A 104 -29.17 -1.51 -26.75
C TYR A 104 -28.66 -0.59 -25.64
N ALA A 105 -29.56 0.11 -24.94
CA ALA A 105 -29.19 0.93 -23.78
C ALA A 105 -28.65 0.05 -22.63
N TRP A 106 -29.25 -1.12 -22.40
CA TRP A 106 -28.76 -2.10 -21.40
C TRP A 106 -27.39 -2.66 -21.77
N GLU A 107 -27.24 -3.15 -23.00
CA GLU A 107 -25.99 -3.74 -23.48
C GLU A 107 -24.86 -2.70 -23.48
N GLY A 108 -25.14 -1.49 -23.99
CA GLY A 108 -24.17 -0.40 -23.99
C GLY A 108 -23.76 0.05 -22.59
N SER A 109 -24.71 0.13 -21.67
CA SER A 109 -24.42 0.46 -20.26
C SER A 109 -23.57 -0.61 -19.58
N PHE A 110 -23.83 -1.89 -19.85
CA PHE A 110 -23.02 -3.00 -19.35
C PHE A 110 -21.58 -2.92 -19.85
N PHE A 111 -21.36 -2.72 -21.15
CA PHE A 111 -20.02 -2.57 -21.72
C PHE A 111 -19.28 -1.36 -21.17
N LEU A 112 -19.98 -0.24 -20.99
CA LEU A 112 -19.40 0.97 -20.42
C LEU A 112 -18.95 0.75 -18.95
N LEU A 113 -19.80 0.11 -18.15
CA LEU A 113 -19.47 -0.22 -16.76
C LEU A 113 -18.29 -1.20 -16.68
N ALA A 114 -18.26 -2.23 -17.53
CA ALA A 114 -17.15 -3.17 -17.60
C ALA A 114 -15.84 -2.46 -17.97
N LEU A 115 -15.89 -1.56 -18.95
CA LEU A 115 -14.73 -0.75 -19.35
C LEU A 115 -14.23 0.14 -18.22
N LEU A 116 -15.13 0.84 -17.53
CA LEU A 116 -14.77 1.67 -16.36
C LEU A 116 -14.17 0.85 -15.23
N ALA A 117 -14.70 -0.35 -14.96
CA ALA A 117 -14.15 -1.28 -13.98
C ALA A 117 -12.72 -1.71 -14.36
N CYS A 118 -12.49 -2.07 -15.63
CA CYS A 118 -11.14 -2.40 -16.13
C CYS A 118 -10.16 -1.23 -15.96
N ILE A 119 -10.58 -0.01 -16.32
CA ILE A 119 -9.76 1.19 -16.15
C ILE A 119 -9.40 1.40 -14.66
N ALA A 120 -10.38 1.25 -13.76
CA ALA A 120 -10.17 1.41 -12.33
C ALA A 120 -9.17 0.38 -11.78
N VAL A 121 -9.25 -0.88 -12.21
CA VAL A 121 -8.30 -1.94 -11.81
C VAL A 121 -6.90 -1.63 -12.32
N ILE A 122 -6.75 -1.26 -13.59
CA ILE A 122 -5.46 -0.91 -14.18
C ILE A 122 -4.85 0.32 -13.48
N ALA A 123 -5.65 1.36 -13.25
CA ALA A 123 -5.20 2.56 -12.56
C ALA A 123 -4.74 2.28 -11.13
N ARG A 124 -5.42 1.37 -10.42
CA ARG A 124 -4.99 0.91 -9.09
C ARG A 124 -3.67 0.14 -9.15
N ALA A 125 -3.52 -0.77 -10.09
CA ALA A 125 -2.30 -1.55 -10.26
C ALA A 125 -1.09 -0.64 -10.57
N LEU A 126 -1.25 0.31 -11.50
CA LEU A 126 -0.19 1.27 -11.84
C LEU A 126 0.19 2.19 -10.67
N ARG A 127 -0.80 2.63 -9.87
CA ARG A 127 -0.52 3.43 -8.66
C ARG A 127 0.25 2.63 -7.62
N ALA A 128 -0.12 1.37 -7.39
CA ALA A 128 0.57 0.50 -6.45
C ALA A 128 2.03 0.28 -6.88
N GLU A 129 2.28 0.03 -8.16
CA GLU A 129 3.63 -0.14 -8.71
C GLU A 129 4.47 1.15 -8.60
N ALA A 130 3.85 2.31 -8.89
CA ALA A 130 4.53 3.60 -8.76
C ALA A 130 4.93 3.90 -7.31
N LEU A 131 4.10 3.56 -6.33
CA LEU A 131 4.43 3.72 -4.92
C LEU A 131 5.63 2.85 -4.50
N VAL A 132 5.65 1.59 -4.92
CA VAL A 132 6.80 0.68 -4.67
C VAL A 132 8.08 1.23 -5.29
N MET A 133 8.01 1.79 -6.50
CA MET A 133 9.17 2.38 -7.17
C MET A 133 9.70 3.63 -6.43
N ILE A 134 8.81 4.51 -5.97
CA ILE A 134 9.17 5.68 -5.17
C ILE A 134 9.83 5.26 -3.85
N GLU A 135 9.28 4.23 -3.17
CA GLU A 135 9.90 3.68 -1.97
C GLU A 135 11.31 3.13 -2.25
N GLN A 136 11.49 2.42 -3.36
CA GLN A 136 12.79 1.87 -3.74
C GLN A 136 13.81 2.96 -4.08
N ASP A 137 13.41 4.02 -4.80
CA ASP A 137 14.29 5.15 -5.11
C ASP A 137 14.68 5.92 -3.85
N ASN A 138 13.73 6.19 -2.96
CA ASN A 138 13.98 6.82 -1.66
C ASN A 138 14.92 5.97 -0.79
N PHE A 139 14.76 4.64 -0.81
CA PHE A 139 15.65 3.72 -0.12
C PHE A 139 17.08 3.84 -0.63
N LEU A 140 17.30 3.75 -1.95
CA LEU A 140 18.63 3.84 -2.54
C LEU A 140 19.29 5.19 -2.26
N ALA A 141 18.55 6.29 -2.36
CA ALA A 141 19.04 7.62 -2.04
C ALA A 141 19.46 7.74 -0.57
N MET A 142 18.63 7.24 0.35
CA MET A 142 18.91 7.26 1.78
C MET A 142 20.11 6.39 2.14
N VAL A 143 20.17 5.15 1.65
CA VAL A 143 21.31 4.23 1.87
C VAL A 143 22.59 4.86 1.38
N SER A 144 22.58 5.42 0.17
CA SER A 144 23.75 6.11 -0.40
C SER A 144 24.22 7.27 0.47
N HIS A 145 23.29 8.09 0.98
CA HIS A 145 23.61 9.20 1.88
C HIS A 145 24.18 8.71 3.21
N GLN A 146 23.61 7.67 3.80
CA GLN A 146 24.04 7.11 5.08
C GLN A 146 25.45 6.46 5.00
N PHE A 147 25.80 5.87 3.86
CA PHE A 147 27.16 5.35 3.62
C PHE A 147 28.17 6.44 3.34
N LYS A 148 27.78 7.52 2.66
CA LYS A 148 28.69 8.60 2.26
C LYS A 148 29.31 9.30 3.48
N THR A 149 28.54 9.48 4.56
CA THR A 149 29.02 10.18 5.76
C THR A 149 30.15 9.43 6.48
N PRO A 150 30.00 8.16 6.90
CA PRO A 150 31.10 7.43 7.55
C PRO A 150 32.28 7.18 6.60
N LEU A 151 32.01 6.98 5.29
CA LEU A 151 33.08 6.82 4.30
C LEU A 151 33.93 8.10 4.18
N ALA A 152 33.30 9.28 4.14
CA ALA A 152 34.03 10.55 4.13
C ALA A 152 34.81 10.78 5.43
N SER A 153 34.27 10.38 6.59
CA SER A 153 34.99 10.44 7.88
C SER A 153 36.20 9.52 7.90
N LEU A 154 36.06 8.27 7.40
CA LEU A 154 37.17 7.33 7.24
C LEU A 154 38.25 7.88 6.33
N GLN A 155 37.87 8.44 5.18
CA GLN A 155 38.76 9.03 4.19
C GLN A 155 39.55 10.18 4.79
N LEU A 156 38.87 11.11 5.47
CA LEU A 156 39.52 12.25 6.13
C LEU A 156 40.48 11.83 7.27
N SER A 157 40.09 10.80 8.04
CA SER A 157 40.95 10.26 9.10
C SER A 157 42.19 9.62 8.52
N LEU A 158 42.07 8.88 7.43
CA LEU A 158 43.20 8.26 6.72
C LEU A 158 44.12 9.29 6.07
N GLU A 159 43.57 10.31 5.39
CA GLU A 159 44.32 11.41 4.82
C GLU A 159 45.11 12.20 5.92
N THR A 160 44.48 12.40 7.06
CA THR A 160 45.14 13.08 8.20
C THR A 160 46.35 12.30 8.71
N LEU A 161 46.22 10.97 8.81
CA LEU A 161 47.33 10.07 9.22
C LEU A 161 48.45 10.00 8.19
N THR A 162 48.17 10.15 6.89
CA THR A 162 49.14 10.00 5.79
C THR A 162 49.89 11.33 5.50
N LEU A 163 49.20 12.45 5.64
CA LEU A 163 49.73 13.80 5.28
C LEU A 163 50.50 14.50 6.38
N ARG A 164 50.34 14.12 7.66
CA ARG A 164 50.98 14.75 8.79
C ARG A 164 51.54 13.74 9.78
N PRO A 165 52.74 13.98 10.35
CA PRO A 165 53.27 13.15 11.43
C PRO A 165 52.30 13.34 12.65
N ALA A 166 51.48 12.33 12.91
CA ALA A 166 50.55 12.33 14.04
C ALA A 166 51.26 11.81 15.32
N SER A 167 50.95 12.37 16.45
CA SER A 167 51.38 11.80 17.72
C SER A 167 50.71 10.45 17.97
N ALA A 168 51.29 9.62 18.86
CA ALA A 168 50.69 8.32 19.21
C ALA A 168 49.24 8.46 19.70
N GLU A 169 48.92 9.49 20.46
CA GLU A 169 47.57 9.77 20.94
C GLU A 169 46.63 10.17 19.82
N GLN A 170 47.05 11.04 18.90
CA GLN A 170 46.24 11.38 17.72
C GLN A 170 45.98 10.17 16.83
N THR A 171 46.97 9.31 16.62
CA THR A 171 46.83 8.06 15.87
C THR A 171 45.81 7.14 16.53
N ARG A 172 45.86 6.99 17.88
CA ARG A 172 44.92 6.20 18.65
C ARG A 172 43.47 6.70 18.45
N VAL A 173 43.24 8.01 18.67
CA VAL A 173 41.91 8.62 18.55
C VAL A 173 41.33 8.47 17.12
N LEU A 174 42.15 8.71 16.10
CA LEU A 174 41.70 8.57 14.71
C LEU A 174 41.39 7.09 14.37
N THR A 175 42.21 6.14 14.86
CA THR A 175 41.96 4.70 14.65
C THR A 175 40.68 4.26 15.35
N GLU A 176 40.45 4.65 16.59
CA GLU A 176 39.21 4.36 17.32
C GLU A 176 37.98 4.91 16.60
N ARG A 177 38.08 6.15 16.07
CA ARG A 177 37.00 6.75 15.25
C ARG A 177 36.73 5.96 13.98
N MET A 178 37.78 5.52 13.27
CA MET A 178 37.63 4.69 12.05
C MET A 178 36.98 3.35 12.35
N LEU A 179 37.37 2.70 13.45
CA LEU A 179 36.76 1.44 13.89
C LEU A 179 35.28 1.62 14.24
N ALA A 180 34.92 2.71 14.89
CA ALA A 180 33.53 3.05 15.21
C ALA A 180 32.70 3.29 13.94
N ASP A 181 33.25 3.98 12.93
CA ASP A 181 32.58 4.21 11.65
C ASP A 181 32.40 2.89 10.86
N LEU A 182 33.41 1.99 10.86
CA LEU A 182 33.29 0.64 10.27
C LEU A 182 32.18 -0.19 10.96
N ALA A 183 32.17 -0.27 12.28
CA ALA A 183 31.15 -0.98 13.03
C ALA A 183 29.73 -0.42 12.76
N ARG A 184 29.62 0.90 12.57
CA ARG A 184 28.34 1.55 12.17
C ARG A 184 27.91 1.08 10.77
N MET A 185 28.84 1.01 9.82
CA MET A 185 28.54 0.55 8.45
C MET A 185 28.13 -0.93 8.44
N GLU A 186 28.82 -1.80 9.17
CA GLU A 186 28.46 -3.22 9.32
C GLU A 186 27.05 -3.38 9.90
N GLY A 187 26.71 -2.64 10.96
CA GLY A 187 25.38 -2.64 11.55
C GLY A 187 24.30 -2.17 10.58
N MET A 188 24.64 -1.24 9.66
CA MET A 188 23.72 -0.76 8.64
C MET A 188 23.47 -1.85 7.57
N VAL A 189 24.52 -2.51 7.07
CA VAL A 189 24.42 -3.63 6.13
C VAL A 189 23.57 -4.75 6.71
N SER A 190 23.83 -5.13 7.96
CA SER A 190 23.08 -6.18 8.66
C SER A 190 21.59 -5.86 8.73
N ARG A 191 21.21 -4.63 9.11
CA ARG A 191 19.79 -4.19 9.15
C ARG A 191 19.13 -4.21 7.77
N ILE A 192 19.85 -3.84 6.71
CA ILE A 192 19.34 -3.89 5.34
C ILE A 192 19.06 -5.34 4.91
N LEU A 193 20.03 -6.24 5.16
CA LEU A 193 19.88 -7.67 4.83
C LEU A 193 18.74 -8.32 5.61
N GLU A 194 18.60 -7.98 6.90
CA GLU A 194 17.54 -8.48 7.76
C GLU A 194 16.17 -8.00 7.27
N SER A 195 16.02 -6.71 6.97
CA SER A 195 14.79 -6.17 6.36
C SER A 195 14.44 -6.88 5.06
N ALA A 196 15.44 -7.12 4.19
CA ALA A 196 15.22 -7.81 2.92
C ALA A 196 14.81 -9.29 3.09
N ARG A 197 15.31 -9.98 4.13
CA ARG A 197 14.89 -11.35 4.47
C ARG A 197 13.45 -11.38 4.98
N LEU A 198 13.09 -10.45 5.86
CA LEU A 198 11.74 -10.32 6.39
C LEU A 198 10.69 -10.05 5.30
N ASP A 199 11.05 -9.25 4.28
CA ASP A 199 10.16 -8.94 3.15
C ASP A 199 9.84 -10.15 2.27
N ARG A 200 10.83 -11.00 2.08
CA ARG A 200 10.68 -12.21 1.25
C ARG A 200 9.88 -13.32 1.93
N GLY A 201 9.45 -13.13 3.19
CA GLY A 201 8.73 -14.14 3.95
C GLY A 201 9.53 -15.43 4.21
N ARG A 202 10.85 -15.39 4.08
CA ARG A 202 11.74 -16.55 4.20
C ARG A 202 12.35 -16.70 5.59
N VAL A 203 11.75 -16.07 6.60
CA VAL A 203 12.21 -16.17 7.98
C VAL A 203 11.37 -17.21 8.69
N GLU A 204 11.93 -18.38 8.93
CA GLU A 204 11.36 -19.39 9.81
C GLU A 204 11.82 -19.10 11.23
N LEU A 205 10.88 -18.69 12.10
CA LEU A 205 11.15 -18.45 13.51
C LEU A 205 10.92 -19.73 14.32
N ARG A 206 11.89 -20.08 15.15
CA ARG A 206 11.79 -21.19 16.11
C ARG A 206 11.24 -20.64 17.43
N ARG A 207 9.93 -20.71 17.58
CA ARG A 207 9.27 -20.22 18.80
C ARG A 207 9.45 -21.23 19.93
N GLU A 208 10.02 -20.75 21.04
CA GLU A 208 10.17 -21.50 22.27
C GLU A 208 9.78 -20.63 23.49
N PRO A 209 9.50 -21.21 24.64
CA PRO A 209 9.24 -20.44 25.86
C PRO A 209 10.48 -19.65 26.27
N VAL A 210 10.39 -18.31 26.29
CA VAL A 210 11.50 -17.44 26.70
C VAL A 210 11.10 -16.61 27.91
N ASP A 211 11.94 -16.63 28.96
CA ASP A 211 11.79 -15.75 30.12
C ASP A 211 12.11 -14.30 29.74
N LEU A 212 11.06 -13.45 29.74
CA LEU A 212 11.13 -12.08 29.30
C LEU A 212 12.06 -11.23 30.17
N ALA A 213 12.08 -11.45 31.47
CA ALA A 213 12.93 -10.72 32.41
C ALA A 213 14.43 -10.96 32.13
N SER A 214 14.81 -12.20 31.85
CA SER A 214 16.19 -12.55 31.49
C SER A 214 16.58 -11.96 30.11
N ALA A 215 15.68 -11.99 29.12
CA ALA A 215 15.94 -11.42 27.81
C ALA A 215 16.16 -9.91 27.90
N VAL A 216 15.30 -9.18 28.61
CA VAL A 216 15.42 -7.72 28.77
C VAL A 216 16.69 -7.35 29.56
N ARG A 217 17.02 -8.07 30.64
CA ARG A 217 18.26 -7.83 31.39
C ARG A 217 19.50 -8.00 30.52
N ARG A 218 19.58 -9.06 29.70
CA ARG A 218 20.71 -9.23 28.75
C ARG A 218 20.82 -8.08 27.76
N ALA A 219 19.69 -7.66 27.17
CA ALA A 219 19.67 -6.54 26.23
C ALA A 219 20.09 -5.24 26.92
N SER A 220 19.59 -4.95 28.12
CA SER A 220 19.95 -3.73 28.90
C SER A 220 21.43 -3.73 29.28
N ALA A 221 21.99 -4.84 29.76
CA ALA A 221 23.41 -4.96 30.12
C ALA A 221 24.34 -4.61 28.93
N SER A 222 23.97 -4.98 27.71
CA SER A 222 24.74 -4.64 26.51
C SER A 222 24.78 -3.16 26.17
N ALA A 223 23.96 -2.34 26.82
CA ALA A 223 23.84 -0.90 26.57
C ALA A 223 24.18 -0.03 27.81
N GLU A 224 24.49 -0.65 28.95
CA GLU A 224 24.76 0.08 30.22
C GLU A 224 25.85 1.12 30.09
N GLU A 225 26.98 0.77 29.45
CA GLU A 225 28.09 1.71 29.26
C GLU A 225 27.68 2.91 28.40
N ARG A 226 26.96 2.66 27.27
CA ARG A 226 26.46 3.73 26.38
C ARG A 226 25.44 4.62 27.10
N ALA A 227 24.58 4.01 27.92
CA ALA A 227 23.59 4.74 28.71
C ALA A 227 24.28 5.61 29.78
N ALA A 228 25.27 5.07 30.49
CA ALA A 228 26.02 5.79 31.49
C ALA A 228 26.78 7.01 30.88
N GLN A 229 27.44 6.82 29.74
CA GLN A 229 28.12 7.93 29.01
C GLN A 229 27.14 9.01 28.57
N ALA A 230 25.89 8.68 28.29
CA ALA A 230 24.83 9.62 27.88
C ALA A 230 23.99 10.15 29.06
N HIS A 231 24.37 9.86 30.33
CA HIS A 231 23.61 10.19 31.55
C HIS A 231 22.16 9.69 31.53
N ILE A 232 21.94 8.45 31.03
CA ILE A 232 20.63 7.82 30.91
C ILE A 232 20.50 6.69 31.94
N ALA A 233 19.47 6.78 32.80
CA ALA A 233 19.14 5.72 33.77
C ALA A 233 18.34 4.61 33.07
N LEU A 234 18.85 3.36 33.15
CA LEU A 234 18.12 2.18 32.70
C LEU A 234 17.38 1.54 33.87
N LYS A 235 16.05 1.32 33.74
CA LYS A 235 15.22 0.65 34.75
C LYS A 235 14.54 -0.56 34.12
N VAL A 236 14.53 -1.68 34.87
CA VAL A 236 13.89 -2.94 34.41
C VAL A 236 12.96 -3.43 35.53
N GLU A 237 11.66 -3.30 35.30
CA GLU A 237 10.57 -3.68 36.20
C GLU A 237 9.67 -4.71 35.50
N ILE A 238 10.05 -5.99 35.61
CA ILE A 238 9.33 -7.07 34.93
C ILE A 238 8.84 -8.06 36.02
N ASP A 239 7.53 -8.34 35.97
CA ASP A 239 6.93 -9.29 36.86
C ASP A 239 7.63 -10.65 36.72
N PRO A 240 7.89 -11.36 37.85
CA PRO A 240 8.56 -12.67 37.81
C PRO A 240 7.70 -13.71 37.06
N GLY A 241 8.37 -14.60 36.34
CA GLY A 241 7.71 -15.72 35.66
C GLY A 241 6.95 -15.33 34.38
N LEU A 242 7.21 -14.15 33.80
CA LEU A 242 6.66 -13.78 32.48
C LEU A 242 7.39 -14.54 31.37
N VAL A 243 6.70 -15.53 30.79
CA VAL A 243 7.19 -16.34 29.68
C VAL A 243 6.40 -15.98 28.41
N VAL A 244 7.12 -15.73 27.32
CA VAL A 244 6.55 -15.50 25.98
C VAL A 244 6.97 -16.61 25.03
N LEU A 245 6.10 -16.99 24.10
CA LEU A 245 6.43 -17.93 23.04
C LEU A 245 7.08 -17.14 21.87
N ALA A 246 8.40 -17.10 21.85
CA ALA A 246 9.17 -16.29 20.92
C ALA A 246 10.41 -17.02 20.41
N ASP A 247 10.94 -16.59 19.29
CA ASP A 247 12.29 -16.95 18.87
C ASP A 247 13.29 -16.09 19.66
N PRO A 248 14.25 -16.67 20.39
CA PRO A 248 15.18 -15.93 21.25
C PRO A 248 16.01 -14.90 20.49
N LEU A 249 16.45 -15.23 19.27
CA LEU A 249 17.24 -14.32 18.44
C LEU A 249 16.38 -13.16 17.92
N ALA A 250 15.16 -13.44 17.47
CA ALA A 250 14.23 -12.41 17.05
C ALA A 250 13.84 -11.48 18.20
N LEU A 251 13.65 -12.02 19.40
CA LEU A 251 13.38 -11.21 20.59
C LEU A 251 14.56 -10.32 20.97
N ASP A 252 15.80 -10.84 20.91
CA ASP A 252 17.00 -10.03 21.12
C ASP A 252 17.12 -8.88 20.13
N VAL A 253 16.85 -9.14 18.84
CA VAL A 253 16.82 -8.08 17.80
C VAL A 253 15.75 -7.03 18.10
N ILE A 254 14.54 -7.44 18.52
CA ILE A 254 13.48 -6.51 18.90
C ILE A 254 13.93 -5.61 20.05
N LEU A 255 14.44 -6.21 21.13
CA LEU A 255 14.85 -5.48 22.32
C LEU A 255 15.98 -4.50 22.03
N ARG A 256 17.00 -4.92 21.28
CA ARG A 256 18.10 -4.04 20.82
C ARG A 256 17.60 -2.87 19.97
N ASN A 257 16.73 -3.11 19.01
CA ASN A 257 16.20 -2.03 18.17
C ASN A 257 15.40 -1.00 18.98
N LEU A 258 14.61 -1.46 19.97
CA LEU A 258 13.86 -0.54 20.86
C LEU A 258 14.80 0.23 21.78
N LEU A 259 15.80 -0.43 22.34
CA LEU A 259 16.78 0.20 23.21
C LEU A 259 17.67 1.21 22.48
N ASP A 260 18.16 0.87 21.28
CA ASP A 260 18.91 1.79 20.43
C ASP A 260 18.07 3.01 20.03
N ASN A 261 16.78 2.80 19.75
CA ASN A 261 15.84 3.88 19.44
C ASN A 261 15.62 4.80 20.65
N ALA A 262 15.44 4.24 21.84
CA ALA A 262 15.26 4.99 23.07
C ALA A 262 16.52 5.77 23.43
N LEU A 263 17.72 5.16 23.37
CA LEU A 263 18.99 5.85 23.57
C LEU A 263 19.16 7.03 22.60
N ALA A 264 18.87 6.81 21.30
CA ALA A 264 18.94 7.85 20.30
C ALA A 264 17.93 9.00 20.54
N ALA A 265 16.78 8.72 21.15
CA ALA A 265 15.78 9.72 21.48
C ALA A 265 16.11 10.52 22.76
N VAL A 266 16.76 9.90 23.75
CA VAL A 266 17.09 10.57 25.04
C VAL A 266 18.41 11.33 24.99
N THR A 267 19.42 10.84 24.25
CA THR A 267 20.74 11.48 24.18
C THR A 267 20.70 12.98 23.80
N PRO A 268 19.90 13.44 22.83
CA PRO A 268 19.83 14.86 22.45
C PRO A 268 19.21 15.76 23.53
N VAL A 269 18.50 15.20 24.50
CA VAL A 269 17.86 15.94 25.61
C VAL A 269 18.86 16.18 26.78
N GLY A 270 20.06 15.57 26.71
CA GLY A 270 21.11 15.73 27.70
C GLY A 270 21.01 14.76 28.87
N GLY A 271 20.25 13.70 28.75
CA GLY A 271 20.06 12.67 29.76
C GLY A 271 18.59 12.40 30.08
N GLY A 272 18.32 11.39 30.88
CA GLY A 272 16.96 10.98 31.23
C GLY A 272 16.85 9.53 31.67
N SER A 273 15.73 8.89 31.35
CA SER A 273 15.52 7.48 31.72
C SER A 273 14.90 6.67 30.59
N ILE A 274 15.24 5.39 30.56
CA ILE A 274 14.60 4.35 29.76
C ILE A 274 14.11 3.27 30.72
N GLU A 275 12.83 2.96 30.65
CA GLU A 275 12.17 2.02 31.56
C GLU A 275 11.55 0.87 30.75
N PHE A 276 11.88 -0.36 31.14
CA PHE A 276 11.23 -1.57 30.67
C PHE A 276 10.28 -2.06 31.77
N SER A 277 9.00 -2.16 31.49
CA SER A 277 8.01 -2.74 32.39
C SER A 277 7.26 -3.88 31.70
N GLY A 278 7.19 -5.02 32.38
CA GLY A 278 6.55 -6.23 31.87
C GLY A 278 5.47 -6.71 32.81
N ARG A 279 4.27 -7.00 32.28
CA ARG A 279 3.15 -7.52 33.06
C ARG A 279 2.32 -8.52 32.27
N ARG A 280 1.62 -9.39 32.98
CA ARG A 280 0.57 -10.24 32.40
C ARG A 280 -0.74 -9.47 32.37
N ALA A 281 -1.44 -9.51 31.24
CA ALA A 281 -2.76 -8.93 31.05
C ALA A 281 -3.66 -10.02 30.44
N ASP A 282 -4.44 -10.68 31.29
CA ASP A 282 -5.31 -11.81 30.93
C ASP A 282 -4.57 -12.91 30.15
N ALA A 283 -4.98 -13.13 28.90
CA ALA A 283 -4.41 -14.12 27.98
C ALA A 283 -3.19 -13.58 27.20
N THR A 284 -2.62 -12.42 27.59
CA THR A 284 -1.49 -11.79 26.90
C THR A 284 -0.38 -11.40 27.87
N VAL A 285 0.84 -11.31 27.34
CA VAL A 285 1.99 -10.71 28.03
C VAL A 285 2.28 -9.38 27.36
N GLN A 286 2.40 -8.32 28.15
CA GLN A 286 2.70 -6.98 27.69
C GLN A 286 4.08 -6.56 28.18
N LEU A 287 4.94 -6.13 27.25
CA LEU A 287 6.18 -5.41 27.54
C LEU A 287 6.01 -3.95 27.08
N THR A 288 6.30 -3.02 27.97
CA THR A 288 6.32 -1.60 27.68
C THR A 288 7.76 -1.10 27.78
N VAL A 289 8.18 -0.33 26.78
CA VAL A 289 9.46 0.41 26.78
C VAL A 289 9.11 1.89 26.74
N ARG A 290 9.45 2.62 27.79
CA ARG A 290 9.22 4.05 27.95
C ARG A 290 10.53 4.81 27.97
N ASP A 291 10.61 5.92 27.25
CA ASP A 291 11.74 6.84 27.30
C ASP A 291 11.27 8.26 27.61
N THR A 292 12.20 9.08 28.11
CA THR A 292 12.01 10.52 28.39
C THR A 292 12.63 11.40 27.30
N GLY A 293 12.74 10.87 26.07
CA GLY A 293 13.42 11.54 24.97
C GLY A 293 12.56 12.61 24.28
N VAL A 294 12.95 12.92 23.07
CA VAL A 294 12.33 13.98 22.24
C VAL A 294 10.88 13.74 21.88
N GLY A 295 10.36 12.52 22.01
CA GLY A 295 8.99 12.16 21.63
C GLY A 295 8.68 12.33 20.14
N PHE A 296 7.40 12.19 19.79
CA PHE A 296 6.92 12.38 18.42
C PHE A 296 5.46 12.85 18.42
N ARG A 297 4.98 13.37 17.28
CA ARG A 297 3.58 13.79 17.15
C ARG A 297 2.65 12.56 17.15
N PRO A 298 1.55 12.55 17.91
CA PRO A 298 0.63 11.41 17.95
C PRO A 298 0.15 10.93 16.57
N ALA A 299 -0.02 11.85 15.62
CA ALA A 299 -0.39 11.53 14.24
C ALA A 299 0.64 10.68 13.48
N ASP A 300 1.89 10.66 13.93
CA ASP A 300 2.97 9.92 13.28
C ASP A 300 3.17 8.50 13.87
N ALA A 301 2.42 8.12 14.91
CA ALA A 301 2.57 6.86 15.65
C ALA A 301 2.54 5.59 14.75
N THR A 302 1.63 5.54 13.78
CA THR A 302 1.54 4.42 12.84
C THR A 302 2.65 4.41 11.81
N ARG A 303 3.09 5.59 11.40
CA ARG A 303 4.13 5.78 10.38
C ARG A 303 5.52 5.43 10.88
N LEU A 304 5.78 5.49 12.19
CA LEU A 304 7.06 5.07 12.80
C LEU A 304 7.49 3.66 12.43
N PHE A 305 6.54 2.79 12.16
CA PHE A 305 6.78 1.39 11.81
C PHE A 305 6.84 1.13 10.29
N GLU A 306 6.72 2.17 9.46
CA GLU A 306 6.94 2.07 8.02
C GLU A 306 8.44 2.07 7.72
N LYS A 307 8.82 1.40 6.64
CA LYS A 307 10.22 1.37 6.21
C LYS A 307 10.74 2.77 5.97
N PHE A 308 11.99 2.99 6.40
CA PHE A 308 12.74 4.22 6.13
C PHE A 308 12.12 5.48 6.73
N THR A 309 11.11 5.32 7.57
CA THR A 309 10.49 6.46 8.24
C THR A 309 11.45 7.02 9.30
N ARG A 310 11.70 8.33 9.18
CA ARG A 310 12.47 9.12 10.14
C ARG A 310 11.63 10.34 10.50
N LEU A 311 11.27 10.45 11.75
CA LEU A 311 10.66 11.67 12.25
C LEU A 311 11.77 12.65 12.64
N GLN A 312 11.65 13.89 12.19
CA GLN A 312 12.58 14.98 12.55
C GLN A 312 11.86 15.94 13.50
N PRO A 313 11.81 15.68 14.80
CA PRO A 313 11.37 16.69 15.74
C PRO A 313 12.52 17.71 15.90
N GLY A 314 12.30 18.95 15.47
CA GLY A 314 13.20 20.05 15.75
C GLY A 314 14.47 20.19 14.89
N GLY A 315 14.55 19.59 13.69
CA GLY A 315 15.64 19.84 12.73
C GLY A 315 16.99 19.16 13.06
N GLY A 316 17.07 18.32 14.07
CA GLY A 316 18.27 17.57 14.43
C GLY A 316 18.51 16.35 13.54
N SER A 317 19.78 16.06 13.22
CA SER A 317 20.17 14.88 12.45
C SER A 317 20.15 13.62 13.32
N TYR A 318 19.00 12.93 13.40
CA TYR A 318 18.95 11.61 14.04
C TYR A 318 19.70 10.59 13.19
N HIS A 319 20.70 9.93 13.78
CA HIS A 319 21.47 8.88 13.15
C HIS A 319 20.66 7.56 13.18
N GLY A 320 20.15 7.11 12.03
CA GLY A 320 19.44 5.82 11.95
C GLY A 320 18.93 5.54 10.54
N THR A 321 18.80 4.25 10.21
CA THR A 321 18.36 3.77 8.89
C THR A 321 16.84 3.84 8.68
N GLY A 322 16.05 4.13 9.74
CA GLY A 322 14.59 4.02 9.70
C GLY A 322 14.08 2.59 9.49
N LEU A 323 14.94 1.58 9.72
CA LEU A 323 14.58 0.16 9.58
C LEU A 323 14.29 -0.50 10.93
N GLY A 324 14.80 0.02 12.04
CA GLY A 324 14.73 -0.65 13.34
C GLY A 324 13.29 -0.94 13.79
N LEU A 325 12.41 0.06 13.80
CA LEU A 325 11.01 -0.13 14.19
C LEU A 325 10.20 -0.95 13.19
N TYR A 326 10.53 -0.86 11.89
CA TYR A 326 9.95 -1.75 10.88
C TYR A 326 10.29 -3.22 11.17
N ILE A 327 11.57 -3.52 11.48
CA ILE A 327 12.03 -4.86 11.85
C ILE A 327 11.28 -5.35 13.10
N VAL A 328 11.16 -4.51 14.12
CA VAL A 328 10.37 -4.81 15.33
C VAL A 328 8.94 -5.22 14.98
N ARG A 329 8.23 -4.41 14.19
CA ARG A 329 6.85 -4.70 13.78
C ARG A 329 6.74 -6.00 13.00
N ARG A 330 7.65 -6.26 12.06
CA ARG A 330 7.62 -7.48 11.24
C ARG A 330 7.91 -8.73 12.06
N MET A 331 8.89 -8.69 12.95
CA MET A 331 9.20 -9.79 13.84
C MET A 331 8.07 -10.06 14.83
N MET A 332 7.47 -9.02 15.42
CA MET A 332 6.28 -9.16 16.27
C MET A 332 5.14 -9.84 15.54
N GLN A 333 4.84 -9.41 14.31
CA GLN A 333 3.80 -10.04 13.48
C GLN A 333 4.08 -11.52 13.19
N LEU A 334 5.33 -11.84 12.82
CA LEU A 334 5.74 -13.23 12.57
C LEU A 334 5.63 -14.11 13.82
N MET A 335 5.76 -13.55 15.03
CA MET A 335 5.57 -14.24 16.30
C MET A 335 4.10 -14.24 16.78
N GLY A 336 3.17 -13.67 16.00
CA GLY A 336 1.76 -13.57 16.39
C GLY A 336 1.46 -12.46 17.40
N GLY A 337 2.44 -11.58 17.67
CA GLY A 337 2.30 -10.43 18.55
C GLY A 337 1.96 -9.13 17.83
N LYS A 338 1.80 -8.07 18.59
CA LYS A 338 1.52 -6.70 18.10
C LYS A 338 2.46 -5.71 18.77
N VAL A 339 2.77 -4.62 18.07
CA VAL A 339 3.50 -3.47 18.64
C VAL A 339 2.77 -2.19 18.31
N SER A 340 2.74 -1.26 19.28
CA SER A 340 2.20 0.09 19.12
C SER A 340 3.15 1.12 19.75
N ALA A 341 3.00 2.37 19.37
CA ALA A 341 3.77 3.49 19.91
C ALA A 341 2.84 4.63 20.29
N GLU A 342 3.16 5.31 21.38
CA GLU A 342 2.43 6.45 21.93
C GLU A 342 3.43 7.53 22.36
N SER A 343 3.04 8.80 22.20
CA SER A 343 3.78 9.94 22.72
C SER A 343 2.82 11.09 22.99
N GLY A 344 3.07 11.86 24.02
CA GLY A 344 2.33 13.09 24.32
C GLY A 344 2.69 14.26 23.38
N GLY A 345 3.69 14.10 22.52
CA GLY A 345 4.20 15.16 21.64
C GLY A 345 5.70 15.38 21.79
N ALA A 346 6.19 16.43 21.13
CA ALA A 346 7.62 16.79 21.19
C ALA A 346 8.05 17.09 22.62
N GLY A 347 9.17 16.50 23.06
CA GLY A 347 9.72 16.64 24.41
C GLY A 347 8.98 15.85 25.51
N GLN A 348 7.97 15.04 25.15
CA GLN A 348 7.18 14.27 26.12
C GLN A 348 7.61 12.79 26.22
N GLY A 349 8.72 12.42 25.57
CA GLY A 349 9.17 11.04 25.49
C GLY A 349 8.26 10.16 24.65
N SER A 350 8.58 8.87 24.64
CA SER A 350 7.77 7.87 23.92
C SER A 350 7.52 6.62 24.75
N ARG A 351 6.49 5.88 24.36
CA ARG A 351 6.08 4.62 24.95
C ARG A 351 5.79 3.63 23.83
N PHE A 352 6.57 2.54 23.82
CA PHE A 352 6.35 1.41 22.90
C PHE A 352 5.74 0.26 23.68
N VAL A 353 4.66 -0.31 23.17
CA VAL A 353 3.93 -1.41 23.81
C VAL A 353 3.95 -2.63 22.89
N LEU A 354 4.52 -3.71 23.37
CA LEU A 354 4.56 -5.00 22.71
C LEU A 354 3.60 -5.95 23.41
N VAL A 355 2.82 -6.71 22.65
CA VAL A 355 1.84 -7.64 23.19
C VAL A 355 2.01 -8.98 22.48
N TRP A 356 2.21 -10.05 23.26
CA TRP A 356 2.23 -11.45 22.79
C TRP A 356 1.04 -12.21 23.38
N PRO A 357 0.53 -13.24 22.68
CA PRO A 357 -0.30 -14.25 23.31
C PRO A 357 0.48 -14.88 24.49
N ALA A 358 -0.16 -15.06 25.63
CA ALA A 358 0.48 -15.76 26.74
C ALA A 358 0.82 -17.19 26.33
N ALA A 359 2.01 -17.66 26.69
CA ALA A 359 2.33 -19.08 26.55
C ALA A 359 1.35 -19.93 27.38
N PRO A 360 0.88 -21.10 26.88
CA PRO A 360 0.13 -22.02 27.68
C PRO A 360 0.93 -22.30 28.94
N GLN A 361 0.33 -22.12 30.12
CA GLN A 361 0.96 -22.59 31.35
C GLN A 361 0.82 -24.10 31.34
N GLU A 362 1.92 -24.85 31.38
CA GLU A 362 1.87 -26.25 31.82
C GLU A 362 1.27 -26.24 33.22
N PRO A 363 0.24 -27.07 33.49
CA PRO A 363 -0.27 -27.22 34.83
C PRO A 363 0.87 -27.79 35.71
N ALA A 364 1.10 -27.13 36.85
CA ALA A 364 2.11 -27.49 37.84
C ALA A 364 1.84 -28.88 38.43
#